data_db7243429c9762cd100a773a9ec4f3ac
#
_entry.id   db7243429c9762cd100a773a9ec4f3ac
#
_cell.length_a   1.000
_cell.length_b   1.000
_cell.length_c   1.000
_cell.angle_alpha   90.00
_cell.angle_beta   90.00
_cell.angle_gamma   90.00
#
_symmetry.space_group_name_H-M   'P 1'
#
loop_
_entity.id
_entity.type
_entity.pdbx_description
1 polymer ?
#
loop_
_entity_poly.entity_id
_entity_poly.type
_entity_poly.pdbx_seq_one_letter_code
_entity_poly.pdbx_strand_id
1 'polypeptide(L)'
;MAMINYVTEIRFGAGSAAELAQVCQALGFKKPLFITDKGVVAAGLIERILAVNDLPHFHVFDGTPSNPTEAAAREGVASFHEAGCDGIIAVGGGSSIDLAKAVAVSARHPGPLRQFALIEGGLARITAATVPVVAIPTTAGTGSEVGRGAIIILDDGRKVGIISPYVIPKVALCDPTLTVGLPPGLTAATGMDAVAHCIETFLAPSFNPPAEGIALDGLRRAWKNIETAFHEPSDIAARTNMMSASLQGALAFQKGLGCVHSLSHSLGGIDPRLHHGTLNAVLLPAVVRFNRAAETVVRDEKIDRLAQAMGLPAHVSVEDAIQDMSRRLRLPAGLGATGVTADLTQRIVTGALADHSHKTNPREASADDYARLIEAAM
;
A
#
# COMPACT_ATOMS: atom_id res chain seq x y z
N MET A 1 20.51 -6.70 17.01
CA MET A 1 20.38 -5.22 16.97
C MET A 1 19.28 -4.89 15.95
N ALA A 2 18.25 -4.14 16.34
CA ALA A 2 17.21 -3.69 15.42
C ALA A 2 17.64 -2.36 14.77
N MET A 3 17.47 -2.23 13.46
CA MET A 3 17.65 -0.97 12.74
C MET A 3 16.27 -0.34 12.49
N ILE A 4 16.08 0.90 12.92
CA ILE A 4 14.81 1.62 12.85
C ILE A 4 15.05 2.94 12.12
N ASN A 5 14.37 3.14 10.98
CA ASN A 5 14.56 4.32 10.14
C ASN A 5 13.19 4.93 9.75
N TYR A 6 13.02 6.21 10.01
CA TYR A 6 11.90 7.03 9.51
C TYR A 6 12.49 8.23 8.78
N VAL A 7 12.41 8.26 7.44
CA VAL A 7 13.19 9.19 6.62
C VAL A 7 12.38 10.04 5.63
N THR A 8 11.04 9.89 5.59
CA THR A 8 10.19 10.72 4.73
C THR A 8 9.79 11.99 5.46
N GLU A 9 9.89 13.16 4.79
CA GLU A 9 9.21 14.36 5.26
C GLU A 9 7.72 14.25 4.95
N ILE A 10 6.88 14.37 5.98
CA ILE A 10 5.43 14.22 5.84
C ILE A 10 4.79 15.56 6.17
N ARG A 11 4.09 16.15 5.20
CA ARG A 11 3.22 17.32 5.39
C ARG A 11 1.79 16.84 5.38
N PHE A 12 1.15 16.91 6.53
CA PHE A 12 -0.12 16.25 6.77
C PHE A 12 -1.20 17.24 7.20
N GLY A 13 -2.33 17.23 6.51
CA GLY A 13 -3.52 18.01 6.85
C GLY A 13 -4.25 18.53 5.62
N ALA A 14 -5.48 18.98 5.84
CA ALA A 14 -6.30 19.57 4.80
C ALA A 14 -5.60 20.78 4.19
N GLY A 15 -5.47 20.80 2.87
CA GLY A 15 -4.78 21.85 2.12
C GLY A 15 -3.27 21.65 1.97
N SER A 16 -2.67 20.59 2.52
CA SER A 16 -1.22 20.38 2.39
C SER A 16 -0.73 20.21 0.94
N ALA A 17 -1.61 19.81 0.01
CA ALA A 17 -1.29 19.76 -1.42
C ALA A 17 -0.94 21.15 -2.01
N ALA A 18 -1.35 22.26 -1.38
CA ALA A 18 -0.98 23.62 -1.81
C ALA A 18 0.51 23.95 -1.57
N GLU A 19 1.23 23.10 -0.84
CA GLU A 19 2.66 23.29 -0.60
C GLU A 19 3.55 22.67 -1.70
N LEU A 20 2.95 22.08 -2.74
CA LEU A 20 3.69 21.37 -3.79
C LEU A 20 4.72 22.24 -4.50
N ALA A 21 4.38 23.48 -4.87
CA ALA A 21 5.31 24.40 -5.55
C ALA A 21 6.54 24.70 -4.67
N GLN A 22 6.35 24.92 -3.37
CA GLN A 22 7.43 25.12 -2.41
C GLN A 22 8.31 23.87 -2.28
N VAL A 23 7.69 22.69 -2.25
CA VAL A 23 8.43 21.41 -2.20
C VAL A 23 9.25 21.20 -3.47
N CYS A 24 8.67 21.45 -4.65
CA CYS A 24 9.39 21.37 -5.92
C CYS A 24 10.58 22.33 -5.95
N GLN A 25 10.40 23.57 -5.49
CA GLN A 25 11.49 24.56 -5.40
C GLN A 25 12.61 24.06 -4.45
N ALA A 26 12.25 23.54 -3.28
CA ALA A 26 13.23 23.03 -2.30
C ALA A 26 14.02 21.83 -2.82
N LEU A 27 13.38 20.97 -3.64
CA LEU A 27 14.01 19.81 -4.28
C LEU A 27 14.74 20.16 -5.59
N GLY A 28 14.64 21.42 -6.07
CA GLY A 28 15.25 21.89 -7.30
C GLY A 28 14.57 21.42 -8.58
N PHE A 29 13.31 20.99 -8.51
CA PHE A 29 12.54 20.56 -9.69
C PHE A 29 12.20 21.77 -10.56
N LYS A 30 12.56 21.70 -11.85
CA LYS A 30 12.25 22.70 -12.87
C LYS A 30 11.14 22.24 -13.82
N LYS A 31 11.10 20.93 -14.09
CA LYS A 31 10.10 20.31 -14.95
C LYS A 31 9.77 18.90 -14.46
N PRO A 32 8.94 18.77 -13.40
CA PRO A 32 8.56 17.45 -12.89
C PRO A 32 7.63 16.70 -13.84
N LEU A 33 7.70 15.36 -13.80
CA LEU A 33 6.73 14.45 -14.38
C LEU A 33 5.67 14.12 -13.33
N PHE A 34 4.41 14.45 -13.59
CA PHE A 34 3.29 13.90 -12.86
C PHE A 34 3.02 12.48 -13.33
N ILE A 35 3.02 11.51 -12.42
CA ILE A 35 2.60 10.13 -12.68
C ILE A 35 1.29 9.91 -11.95
N THR A 36 0.25 9.57 -12.70
CA THR A 36 -1.11 9.45 -12.22
C THR A 36 -1.89 8.40 -13.03
N ASP A 37 -3.17 8.27 -12.81
CA ASP A 37 -4.08 7.43 -13.56
C ASP A 37 -5.27 8.23 -14.13
N LYS A 38 -5.95 7.64 -15.11
CA LYS A 38 -7.09 8.28 -15.80
C LYS A 38 -8.24 8.60 -14.86
N GLY A 39 -8.43 7.83 -13.78
CA GLY A 39 -9.48 8.07 -12.79
C GLY A 39 -9.21 9.35 -12.00
N VAL A 40 -7.95 9.56 -11.59
CA VAL A 40 -7.51 10.77 -10.89
C VAL A 40 -7.65 12.01 -11.78
N VAL A 41 -7.26 11.89 -13.07
CA VAL A 41 -7.45 12.97 -14.07
C VAL A 41 -8.94 13.25 -14.26
N ALA A 42 -9.76 12.24 -14.50
CA ALA A 42 -11.21 12.40 -14.69
C ALA A 42 -11.92 12.98 -13.45
N ALA A 43 -11.37 12.76 -12.25
CA ALA A 43 -11.87 13.37 -11.02
C ALA A 43 -11.43 14.83 -10.82
N GLY A 44 -10.65 15.41 -11.77
CA GLY A 44 -10.18 16.79 -11.71
C GLY A 44 -9.16 17.07 -10.60
N LEU A 45 -8.50 16.02 -10.06
CA LEU A 45 -7.58 16.20 -8.93
C LEU A 45 -6.26 16.84 -9.36
N ILE A 46 -5.78 16.58 -10.57
CA ILE A 46 -4.58 17.23 -11.11
C ILE A 46 -4.82 18.74 -11.27
N GLU A 47 -5.93 19.12 -11.91
CA GLU A 47 -6.33 20.50 -12.11
C GLU A 47 -6.51 21.23 -10.77
N ARG A 48 -7.11 20.56 -9.79
CA ARG A 48 -7.29 21.10 -8.44
C ARG A 48 -5.96 21.36 -7.74
N ILE A 49 -4.97 20.48 -7.86
CA ILE A 49 -3.63 20.64 -7.29
C ILE A 49 -2.91 21.79 -8.01
N LEU A 50 -2.98 21.82 -9.34
CA LEU A 50 -2.32 22.87 -10.14
C LEU A 50 -2.94 24.25 -9.92
N ALA A 51 -4.24 24.35 -9.69
CA ALA A 51 -4.93 25.62 -9.45
C ALA A 51 -4.44 26.39 -8.21
N VAL A 52 -3.82 25.68 -7.25
CA VAL A 52 -3.28 26.28 -6.01
C VAL A 52 -1.75 26.25 -5.95
N ASN A 53 -1.09 25.84 -7.03
CA ASN A 53 0.36 25.73 -7.12
C ASN A 53 0.85 26.39 -8.43
N ASP A 54 1.79 27.30 -8.33
CA ASP A 54 2.47 27.89 -9.49
C ASP A 54 3.61 26.96 -9.96
N LEU A 55 3.30 26.10 -10.93
CA LEU A 55 4.24 25.19 -11.58
C LEU A 55 4.25 25.47 -13.08
N PRO A 56 5.14 26.35 -13.57
CA PRO A 56 5.10 26.85 -14.94
C PRO A 56 5.44 25.78 -15.99
N HIS A 57 6.19 24.75 -15.61
CA HIS A 57 6.60 23.67 -16.50
C HIS A 57 6.42 22.32 -15.80
N PHE A 58 5.66 21.45 -16.40
CA PHE A 58 5.46 20.06 -15.98
C PHE A 58 5.05 19.20 -17.18
N HIS A 59 5.07 17.89 -17.00
CA HIS A 59 4.51 16.92 -17.92
C HIS A 59 3.61 15.95 -17.16
N VAL A 60 2.60 15.38 -17.81
CA VAL A 60 1.66 14.42 -17.17
C VAL A 60 1.69 13.11 -17.91
N PHE A 61 1.91 12.03 -17.18
CA PHE A 61 1.74 10.65 -17.61
C PHE A 61 0.57 10.03 -16.82
N ASP A 62 -0.53 9.73 -17.49
CA ASP A 62 -1.76 9.17 -16.91
C ASP A 62 -1.95 7.67 -17.19
N GLY A 63 -0.90 7.01 -17.68
CA GLY A 63 -0.90 5.62 -18.10
C GLY A 63 -0.79 4.59 -16.96
N THR A 64 -1.03 4.95 -15.69
CA THR A 64 -0.96 3.99 -14.59
C THR A 64 -2.15 3.03 -14.62
N PRO A 65 -1.93 1.71 -14.71
CA PRO A 65 -3.01 0.71 -14.55
C PRO A 65 -3.33 0.48 -13.07
N SER A 66 -4.48 -0.16 -12.78
CA SER A 66 -4.93 -0.47 -11.41
C SER A 66 -3.95 -1.33 -10.59
N ASN A 67 -3.17 -2.17 -11.26
CA ASN A 67 -1.96 -2.82 -10.73
C ASN A 67 -0.81 -2.42 -11.64
N PRO A 68 0.24 -1.73 -11.14
CA PRO A 68 1.29 -1.19 -12.00
C PRO A 68 2.13 -2.31 -12.62
N THR A 69 2.47 -2.15 -13.89
CA THR A 69 3.20 -3.15 -14.69
C THR A 69 4.56 -2.65 -15.13
N GLU A 70 5.45 -3.58 -15.45
CA GLU A 70 6.75 -3.28 -16.06
C GLU A 70 6.61 -2.53 -17.40
N ALA A 71 5.57 -2.86 -18.18
CA ALA A 71 5.26 -2.16 -19.43
C ALA A 71 4.93 -0.68 -19.18
N ALA A 72 4.02 -0.39 -18.25
CA ALA A 72 3.69 0.99 -17.87
C ALA A 72 4.91 1.75 -17.30
N ALA A 73 5.80 1.06 -16.57
CA ALA A 73 7.04 1.67 -16.11
C ALA A 73 7.96 2.07 -17.26
N ARG A 74 8.09 1.24 -18.31
CA ARG A 74 8.86 1.60 -19.52
C ARG A 74 8.26 2.81 -20.24
N GLU A 75 6.93 2.88 -20.37
CA GLU A 75 6.25 4.03 -20.97
C GLU A 75 6.48 5.31 -20.13
N GLY A 76 6.37 5.22 -18.80
CA GLY A 76 6.66 6.33 -17.89
C GLY A 76 8.12 6.81 -17.98
N VAL A 77 9.09 5.88 -18.15
CA VAL A 77 10.51 6.23 -18.39
C VAL A 77 10.71 6.94 -19.70
N ALA A 78 10.07 6.47 -20.77
CA ALA A 78 10.12 7.14 -22.08
C ALA A 78 9.57 8.57 -21.97
N SER A 79 8.39 8.72 -21.36
CA SER A 79 7.76 10.02 -21.11
C SER A 79 8.66 10.97 -20.28
N PHE A 80 9.33 10.45 -19.24
CA PHE A 80 10.27 11.22 -18.40
C PHE A 80 11.43 11.78 -19.22
N HIS A 81 12.04 10.97 -20.08
CA HIS A 81 13.19 11.37 -20.88
C HIS A 81 12.79 12.27 -22.06
N GLU A 82 11.75 11.94 -22.81
CA GLU A 82 11.26 12.72 -23.95
C GLU A 82 10.82 14.13 -23.54
N ALA A 83 10.16 14.25 -22.39
CA ALA A 83 9.78 15.55 -21.84
C ALA A 83 10.96 16.30 -21.19
N GLY A 84 12.11 15.65 -20.95
CA GLY A 84 13.26 16.24 -20.26
C GLY A 84 12.96 16.59 -18.81
N CYS A 85 12.25 15.69 -18.11
CA CYS A 85 11.88 15.88 -16.71
C CYS A 85 13.07 15.66 -15.75
N ASP A 86 13.01 16.30 -14.57
CA ASP A 86 14.09 16.30 -13.57
C ASP A 86 13.67 15.79 -12.18
N GLY A 87 12.37 15.62 -11.96
CA GLY A 87 11.77 15.07 -10.75
C GLY A 87 10.44 14.37 -11.06
N ILE A 88 9.87 13.67 -10.08
CA ILE A 88 8.60 12.97 -10.24
C ILE A 88 7.62 13.41 -9.13
N ILE A 89 6.38 13.69 -9.51
CA ILE A 89 5.25 13.93 -8.61
C ILE A 89 4.25 12.80 -8.84
N ALA A 90 4.10 11.92 -7.86
CA ALA A 90 3.13 10.83 -7.90
C ALA A 90 1.80 11.31 -7.31
N VAL A 91 0.73 11.34 -8.11
CA VAL A 91 -0.61 11.73 -7.65
C VAL A 91 -1.56 10.55 -7.87
N GLY A 92 -2.10 9.99 -6.80
CA GLY A 92 -3.02 8.86 -6.92
C GLY A 92 -2.99 7.90 -5.74
N GLY A 93 -3.52 6.72 -5.94
CA GLY A 93 -3.41 5.62 -4.99
C GLY A 93 -2.04 4.93 -5.05
N GLY A 94 -1.93 3.80 -4.36
CA GLY A 94 -0.69 3.02 -4.32
C GLY A 94 -0.13 2.68 -5.69
N SER A 95 -0.99 2.37 -6.67
CA SER A 95 -0.55 2.03 -8.03
C SER A 95 0.22 3.16 -8.71
N SER A 96 -0.27 4.40 -8.62
CA SER A 96 0.40 5.57 -9.18
C SER A 96 1.71 5.88 -8.46
N ILE A 97 1.74 5.72 -7.13
CA ILE A 97 2.94 5.97 -6.33
C ILE A 97 3.99 4.88 -6.59
N ASP A 98 3.59 3.62 -6.67
CA ASP A 98 4.49 2.50 -6.95
C ASP A 98 5.05 2.58 -8.38
N LEU A 99 4.21 2.93 -9.37
CA LEU A 99 4.69 3.17 -10.73
C LEU A 99 5.71 4.30 -10.77
N ALA A 100 5.44 5.41 -10.08
CA ALA A 100 6.36 6.55 -9.98
C ALA A 100 7.72 6.16 -9.42
N LYS A 101 7.75 5.31 -8.38
CA LYS A 101 8.99 4.77 -7.81
C LYS A 101 9.73 3.87 -8.79
N ALA A 102 9.01 3.00 -9.52
CA ALA A 102 9.61 2.14 -10.53
C ALA A 102 10.21 2.96 -11.69
N VAL A 103 9.50 3.99 -12.15
CA VAL A 103 10.02 4.95 -13.14
C VAL A 103 11.24 5.68 -12.59
N ALA A 104 11.20 6.13 -11.34
CA ALA A 104 12.32 6.83 -10.69
C ALA A 104 13.61 6.00 -10.66
N VAL A 105 13.49 4.70 -10.38
CA VAL A 105 14.62 3.75 -10.45
C VAL A 105 15.10 3.59 -11.88
N SER A 106 14.18 3.18 -12.79
CA SER A 106 14.54 2.79 -14.15
C SER A 106 15.04 3.95 -15.00
N ALA A 107 14.64 5.18 -14.74
CA ALA A 107 15.12 6.37 -15.44
C ALA A 107 16.61 6.67 -15.18
N ARG A 108 17.21 6.10 -14.15
CA ARG A 108 18.62 6.35 -13.76
C ARG A 108 19.46 5.09 -13.63
N HIS A 109 18.86 3.91 -13.68
CA HIS A 109 19.57 2.64 -13.57
C HIS A 109 19.29 1.79 -14.81
N PRO A 110 20.33 1.43 -15.59
CA PRO A 110 20.14 0.67 -16.83
C PRO A 110 19.76 -0.79 -16.54
N GLY A 111 19.07 -1.38 -17.51
CA GLY A 111 18.70 -2.80 -17.53
C GLY A 111 17.23 -3.08 -17.20
N PRO A 112 16.82 -4.36 -17.23
CA PRO A 112 15.43 -4.75 -17.03
C PRO A 112 14.98 -4.52 -15.60
N LEU A 113 13.72 -4.11 -15.41
CA LEU A 113 13.17 -3.77 -14.09
C LEU A 113 13.26 -4.92 -13.09
N ARG A 114 13.13 -6.18 -13.55
CA ARG A 114 13.22 -7.39 -12.71
C ARG A 114 14.50 -7.48 -11.88
N GLN A 115 15.63 -6.94 -12.39
CA GLN A 115 16.92 -7.01 -11.66
C GLN A 115 16.91 -6.21 -10.36
N PHE A 116 15.98 -5.27 -10.19
CA PHE A 116 15.82 -4.44 -8.99
C PHE A 116 14.83 -5.06 -7.99
N ALA A 117 14.17 -6.19 -8.34
CA ALA A 117 13.30 -6.89 -7.41
C ALA A 117 14.10 -7.42 -6.20
N LEU A 118 13.52 -7.29 -5.00
CA LEU A 118 14.16 -7.75 -3.76
C LEU A 118 14.55 -9.24 -3.84
N ILE A 119 13.67 -10.06 -4.38
CA ILE A 119 13.88 -11.51 -4.54
C ILE A 119 15.02 -11.87 -5.51
N GLU A 120 15.42 -10.94 -6.38
CA GLU A 120 16.55 -11.06 -7.32
C GLU A 120 17.83 -10.36 -6.77
N GLY A 121 17.84 -9.99 -5.49
CA GLY A 121 18.96 -9.27 -4.88
C GLY A 121 19.08 -7.79 -5.31
N GLY A 122 17.98 -7.19 -5.76
CA GLY A 122 17.94 -5.85 -6.33
C GLY A 122 18.27 -4.70 -5.39
N LEU A 123 18.16 -4.91 -4.06
CA LEU A 123 18.43 -3.89 -3.06
C LEU A 123 19.80 -3.20 -3.25
N ALA A 124 20.85 -3.98 -3.52
CA ALA A 124 22.21 -3.47 -3.70
C ALA A 124 22.43 -2.74 -5.04
N ARG A 125 21.51 -2.87 -5.99
CA ARG A 125 21.62 -2.29 -7.34
C ARG A 125 20.94 -0.94 -7.46
N ILE A 126 20.11 -0.56 -6.47
CA ILE A 126 19.41 0.72 -6.43
C ILE A 126 20.23 1.69 -5.59
N THR A 127 20.57 2.85 -6.16
CA THR A 127 21.48 3.83 -5.57
C THR A 127 20.82 5.20 -5.37
N ALA A 128 21.56 6.13 -4.77
CA ALA A 128 21.15 7.52 -4.62
C ALA A 128 20.92 8.27 -5.96
N ALA A 129 21.27 7.66 -7.10
CA ALA A 129 20.98 8.19 -8.43
C ALA A 129 19.48 8.15 -8.77
N THR A 130 18.67 7.37 -8.04
CA THR A 130 17.20 7.31 -8.20
C THR A 130 16.61 8.72 -8.24
N VAL A 131 15.72 8.97 -9.21
CA VAL A 131 15.04 10.27 -9.34
C VAL A 131 14.24 10.56 -8.06
N PRO A 132 14.33 11.77 -7.49
CA PRO A 132 13.54 12.10 -6.31
C PRO A 132 12.04 12.14 -6.63
N VAL A 133 11.23 11.60 -5.72
CA VAL A 133 9.76 11.52 -5.83
C VAL A 133 9.11 12.35 -4.74
N VAL A 134 8.08 13.12 -5.10
CA VAL A 134 7.08 13.69 -4.19
C VAL A 134 5.80 12.87 -4.35
N ALA A 135 5.21 12.42 -3.25
CA ALA A 135 3.98 11.63 -3.29
C ALA A 135 2.79 12.42 -2.74
N ILE A 136 1.67 12.38 -3.46
CA ILE A 136 0.39 13.00 -3.10
C ILE A 136 -0.68 11.90 -3.14
N PRO A 137 -0.93 11.18 -2.03
CA PRO A 137 -1.92 10.12 -2.00
C PRO A 137 -3.34 10.66 -2.14
N THR A 138 -4.15 10.02 -2.98
CA THR A 138 -5.59 10.30 -3.14
C THR A 138 -6.47 9.17 -2.59
N THR A 139 -5.86 8.16 -1.97
CA THR A 139 -6.51 7.07 -1.25
C THR A 139 -5.92 6.96 0.15
N ALA A 140 -6.66 6.34 1.07
CA ALA A 140 -6.20 6.06 2.42
C ALA A 140 -6.14 4.53 2.64
N GLY A 141 -5.04 3.90 2.24
CA GLY A 141 -4.92 2.44 2.28
C GLY A 141 -3.49 1.95 2.25
N THR A 142 -2.81 2.13 1.13
CA THR A 142 -1.52 1.50 0.86
C THR A 142 -0.35 2.10 1.65
N GLY A 143 -0.41 3.39 1.99
CA GLY A 143 0.69 4.10 2.63
C GLY A 143 1.99 4.15 1.81
N SER A 144 1.90 3.91 0.49
CA SER A 144 3.07 3.88 -0.37
C SER A 144 3.85 5.20 -0.36
N GLU A 145 3.22 6.31 -0.01
CA GLU A 145 3.83 7.64 0.11
C GLU A 145 4.98 7.69 1.13
N VAL A 146 5.04 6.75 2.08
CA VAL A 146 6.13 6.63 3.07
C VAL A 146 6.83 5.27 3.01
N GLY A 147 6.37 4.38 2.16
CA GLY A 147 6.92 3.03 2.00
C GLY A 147 8.21 3.01 1.18
N ARG A 148 9.14 2.11 1.55
CA ARG A 148 10.40 1.85 0.82
C ARG A 148 10.28 0.84 -0.32
N GLY A 149 9.06 0.47 -0.70
CA GLY A 149 8.74 -0.50 -1.74
C GLY A 149 7.92 0.10 -2.86
N ALA A 150 8.05 -0.49 -4.04
CA ALA A 150 7.16 -0.37 -5.18
C ALA A 150 6.77 -1.78 -5.63
N ILE A 151 5.48 -2.08 -5.66
CA ILE A 151 4.98 -3.42 -6.01
C ILE A 151 4.54 -3.40 -7.47
N ILE A 152 5.25 -4.15 -8.31
CA ILE A 152 5.11 -4.10 -9.77
C ILE A 152 4.87 -5.51 -10.32
N ILE A 153 3.99 -5.64 -11.31
CA ILE A 153 3.81 -6.86 -12.09
C ILE A 153 4.83 -6.83 -13.24
N LEU A 154 5.75 -7.80 -13.24
CA LEU A 154 6.74 -7.98 -14.29
C LEU A 154 6.10 -8.58 -15.55
N ASP A 155 6.81 -8.51 -16.69
CA ASP A 155 6.36 -9.09 -17.97
C ASP A 155 6.15 -10.62 -17.89
N ASP A 156 6.79 -11.31 -16.94
CA ASP A 156 6.60 -12.74 -16.68
C ASP A 156 5.38 -13.05 -15.78
N GLY A 157 4.61 -12.04 -15.40
CA GLY A 157 3.38 -12.16 -14.58
C GLY A 157 3.63 -12.21 -13.07
N ARG A 158 4.89 -12.23 -12.61
CA ARG A 158 5.18 -12.18 -11.16
C ARG A 158 4.96 -10.76 -10.62
N LYS A 159 4.24 -10.66 -9.51
CA LYS A 159 4.11 -9.41 -8.76
C LYS A 159 5.20 -9.35 -7.70
N VAL A 160 6.12 -8.41 -7.85
CA VAL A 160 7.36 -8.33 -7.05
C VAL A 160 7.53 -6.96 -6.38
N GLY A 161 8.26 -6.92 -5.27
CA GLY A 161 8.66 -5.70 -4.60
C GLY A 161 10.04 -5.21 -5.06
N ILE A 162 10.10 -3.98 -5.56
CA ILE A 162 11.34 -3.22 -5.72
C ILE A 162 11.52 -2.45 -4.43
N ILE A 163 12.45 -2.89 -3.59
CA ILE A 163 12.58 -2.38 -2.21
C ILE A 163 13.96 -1.75 -2.02
N SER A 164 13.98 -0.47 -1.63
CA SER A 164 15.21 0.26 -1.35
C SER A 164 14.92 1.51 -0.52
N PRO A 165 15.84 1.98 0.35
CA PRO A 165 15.69 3.29 0.98
C PRO A 165 15.68 4.45 -0.04
N TYR A 166 16.22 4.24 -1.25
CA TYR A 166 16.27 5.26 -2.29
C TYR A 166 14.97 5.45 -3.07
N VAL A 167 13.99 4.53 -2.93
CA VAL A 167 12.66 4.70 -3.54
C VAL A 167 11.64 5.35 -2.61
N ILE A 168 12.00 5.61 -1.35
CA ILE A 168 11.13 6.34 -0.42
C ILE A 168 10.93 7.75 -0.98
N PRO A 169 9.68 8.23 -1.13
CA PRO A 169 9.42 9.61 -1.53
C PRO A 169 10.12 10.60 -0.60
N LYS A 170 10.69 11.65 -1.16
CA LYS A 170 11.39 12.69 -0.39
C LYS A 170 10.43 13.48 0.48
N VAL A 171 9.23 13.75 -0.06
CA VAL A 171 8.14 14.42 0.64
C VAL A 171 6.83 13.70 0.32
N ALA A 172 6.01 13.50 1.34
CA ALA A 172 4.63 13.05 1.22
C ALA A 172 3.69 14.21 1.58
N LEU A 173 2.85 14.65 0.64
CA LEU A 173 1.82 15.67 0.86
C LEU A 173 0.48 14.96 1.10
N CYS A 174 0.17 14.71 2.36
CA CYS A 174 -0.98 13.92 2.79
C CYS A 174 -2.19 14.83 3.05
N ASP A 175 -2.92 15.15 2.00
CA ASP A 175 -4.11 16.02 2.03
C ASP A 175 -5.40 15.18 2.05
N PRO A 176 -6.09 15.03 3.20
CA PRO A 176 -7.32 14.23 3.28
C PRO A 176 -8.44 14.74 2.37
N THR A 177 -8.42 16.01 1.98
CA THR A 177 -9.46 16.57 1.10
C THR A 177 -9.41 15.99 -0.32
N LEU A 178 -8.27 15.42 -0.74
CA LEU A 178 -8.13 14.73 -2.03
C LEU A 178 -8.79 13.34 -2.04
N THR A 179 -9.20 12.82 -0.88
CA THR A 179 -9.88 11.52 -0.76
C THR A 179 -11.40 11.63 -0.73
N VAL A 180 -11.97 12.83 -0.63
CA VAL A 180 -13.42 13.06 -0.48
C VAL A 180 -14.23 12.50 -1.65
N GLY A 181 -13.72 12.60 -2.89
CA GLY A 181 -14.37 12.09 -4.09
C GLY A 181 -14.16 10.59 -4.35
N LEU A 182 -13.44 9.88 -3.46
CA LEU A 182 -13.18 8.45 -3.66
C LEU A 182 -14.48 7.64 -3.56
N PRO A 183 -14.81 6.78 -4.54
CA PRO A 183 -16.00 5.94 -4.49
C PRO A 183 -16.07 5.10 -3.22
N PRO A 184 -17.28 4.86 -2.65
CA PRO A 184 -17.44 4.10 -1.40
C PRO A 184 -16.78 2.72 -1.43
N GLY A 185 -16.90 1.97 -2.53
CA GLY A 185 -16.24 0.66 -2.66
C GLY A 185 -14.71 0.73 -2.58
N LEU A 186 -14.09 1.76 -3.17
CA LEU A 186 -12.65 1.99 -3.04
C LEU A 186 -12.28 2.50 -1.64
N THR A 187 -13.11 3.35 -1.02
CA THR A 187 -12.91 3.76 0.37
C THR A 187 -12.90 2.56 1.32
N ALA A 188 -13.87 1.63 1.15
CA ALA A 188 -13.94 0.40 1.93
C ALA A 188 -12.71 -0.50 1.73
N ALA A 189 -12.38 -0.78 0.47
CA ALA A 189 -11.29 -1.69 0.13
C ALA A 189 -9.92 -1.14 0.58
N THR A 190 -9.64 0.14 0.30
CA THR A 190 -8.38 0.76 0.73
C THR A 190 -8.32 0.93 2.25
N GLY A 191 -9.44 1.25 2.90
CA GLY A 191 -9.51 1.36 4.35
C GLY A 191 -9.25 0.03 5.05
N MET A 192 -9.78 -1.09 4.53
CA MET A 192 -9.48 -2.43 5.05
C MET A 192 -8.05 -2.87 4.74
N ASP A 193 -7.44 -2.38 3.67
CA ASP A 193 -6.02 -2.54 3.40
C ASP A 193 -5.17 -1.89 4.50
N ALA A 194 -5.48 -0.65 4.90
CA ALA A 194 -4.83 0.01 6.05
C ALA A 194 -5.00 -0.79 7.35
N VAL A 195 -6.19 -1.38 7.59
CA VAL A 195 -6.44 -2.28 8.74
C VAL A 195 -5.53 -3.51 8.65
N ALA A 196 -5.43 -4.16 7.48
CA ALA A 196 -4.58 -5.32 7.27
C ALA A 196 -3.09 -4.97 7.49
N HIS A 197 -2.62 -3.84 6.99
CA HIS A 197 -1.26 -3.33 7.23
C HIS A 197 -0.96 -3.18 8.72
N CYS A 198 -1.85 -2.53 9.47
CA CYS A 198 -1.67 -2.33 10.90
C CYS A 198 -1.65 -3.66 11.66
N ILE A 199 -2.53 -4.61 11.32
CA ILE A 199 -2.61 -5.91 11.98
C ILE A 199 -1.38 -6.76 11.64
N GLU A 200 -1.03 -6.94 10.36
CA GLU A 200 0.09 -7.80 9.98
C GLU A 200 1.43 -7.26 10.49
N THR A 201 1.68 -5.97 10.37
CA THR A 201 2.91 -5.36 10.91
C THR A 201 3.01 -5.50 12.42
N PHE A 202 1.89 -5.34 13.14
CA PHE A 202 1.87 -5.55 14.59
C PHE A 202 2.14 -7.01 14.96
N LEU A 203 1.58 -7.97 14.23
CA LEU A 203 1.78 -9.41 14.47
C LEU A 203 3.18 -9.89 14.07
N ALA A 204 3.83 -9.26 13.09
CA ALA A 204 5.16 -9.65 12.61
C ALA A 204 6.18 -9.80 13.75
N PRO A 205 7.09 -10.80 13.70
CA PRO A 205 7.89 -11.21 14.86
C PRO A 205 9.10 -10.32 15.15
N SER A 206 9.51 -9.47 14.18
CA SER A 206 10.70 -8.62 14.36
C SER A 206 10.51 -7.62 15.51
N PHE A 207 11.54 -7.45 16.32
CA PHE A 207 11.53 -6.51 17.44
C PHE A 207 11.63 -5.06 16.95
N ASN A 208 10.52 -4.31 17.04
CA ASN A 208 10.46 -2.90 16.74
C ASN A 208 9.30 -2.23 17.53
N PRO A 209 9.49 -1.93 18.83
CA PRO A 209 8.43 -1.34 19.65
C PRO A 209 7.84 -0.03 19.13
N PRO A 210 8.63 0.93 18.54
CA PRO A 210 8.04 2.09 17.88
C PRO A 210 7.03 1.74 16.78
N ALA A 211 7.37 0.79 15.90
CA ALA A 211 6.46 0.36 14.84
C ALA A 211 5.20 -0.33 15.41
N GLU A 212 5.31 -1.07 16.52
CA GLU A 212 4.15 -1.67 17.18
C GLU A 212 3.18 -0.61 17.71
N GLY A 213 3.70 0.43 18.38
CA GLY A 213 2.89 1.54 18.86
C GLY A 213 2.20 2.31 17.73
N ILE A 214 2.93 2.55 16.62
CA ILE A 214 2.42 3.19 15.41
C ILE A 214 1.29 2.34 14.79
N ALA A 215 1.51 1.04 14.63
CA ALA A 215 0.51 0.13 14.05
C ALA A 215 -0.78 0.06 14.87
N LEU A 216 -0.69 0.02 16.21
CA LEU A 216 -1.86 -0.01 17.10
C LEU A 216 -2.66 1.30 17.06
N ASP A 217 -2.01 2.49 17.03
CA ASP A 217 -2.73 3.75 16.87
C ASP A 217 -3.37 3.85 15.48
N GLY A 218 -2.66 3.40 14.44
CA GLY A 218 -3.20 3.31 13.08
C GLY A 218 -4.45 2.43 13.01
N LEU A 219 -4.40 1.24 13.60
CA LEU A 219 -5.54 0.32 13.70
C LEU A 219 -6.74 0.97 14.41
N ARG A 220 -6.50 1.59 15.56
CA ARG A 220 -7.54 2.27 16.31
C ARG A 220 -8.22 3.38 15.52
N ARG A 221 -7.45 4.15 14.75
CA ARG A 221 -7.99 5.22 13.88
C ARG A 221 -8.81 4.65 12.73
N ALA A 222 -8.26 3.67 11.99
CA ALA A 222 -8.97 3.03 10.89
C ALA A 222 -10.28 2.41 11.36
N TRP A 223 -10.22 1.62 12.44
CA TRP A 223 -11.37 0.89 12.95
C TRP A 223 -12.53 1.81 13.36
N LYS A 224 -12.23 2.97 13.96
CA LYS A 224 -13.24 3.94 14.41
C LYS A 224 -13.83 4.80 13.30
N ASN A 225 -13.14 4.95 12.16
CA ASN A 225 -13.50 5.96 11.17
C ASN A 225 -13.84 5.41 9.79
N ILE A 226 -13.55 4.13 9.51
CA ILE A 226 -13.76 3.54 8.18
C ILE A 226 -15.23 3.56 7.75
N GLU A 227 -16.15 3.25 8.67
CA GLU A 227 -17.59 3.27 8.37
C GLU A 227 -18.09 4.69 8.12
N THR A 228 -17.67 5.65 8.93
CA THR A 228 -17.99 7.07 8.69
C THR A 228 -17.44 7.53 7.34
N ALA A 229 -16.17 7.25 7.03
CA ALA A 229 -15.61 7.60 5.74
C ALA A 229 -16.29 6.92 4.55
N PHE A 230 -16.88 5.73 4.75
CA PHE A 230 -17.63 5.00 3.74
C PHE A 230 -19.05 5.58 3.53
N HIS A 231 -19.77 5.90 4.61
CA HIS A 231 -21.15 6.39 4.55
C HIS A 231 -21.27 7.89 4.36
N GLU A 232 -20.29 8.64 4.90
CA GLU A 232 -20.22 10.10 4.90
C GLU A 232 -18.90 10.55 4.25
N PRO A 233 -18.75 10.41 2.93
CA PRO A 233 -17.47 10.62 2.25
C PRO A 233 -16.91 12.05 2.39
N SER A 234 -17.74 13.03 2.73
CA SER A 234 -17.35 14.42 2.97
C SER A 234 -16.90 14.72 4.41
N ASP A 235 -16.98 13.75 5.33
CA ASP A 235 -16.46 13.93 6.70
C ASP A 235 -14.93 13.97 6.68
N ILE A 236 -14.38 15.19 6.74
CA ILE A 236 -12.94 15.44 6.70
C ILE A 236 -12.23 14.88 7.94
N ALA A 237 -12.90 14.79 9.09
CA ALA A 237 -12.29 14.23 10.29
C ALA A 237 -12.10 12.71 10.13
N ALA A 238 -13.10 12.00 9.60
CA ALA A 238 -12.98 10.58 9.28
C ALA A 238 -11.91 10.35 8.19
N ARG A 239 -11.92 11.12 7.08
CA ARG A 239 -10.88 11.05 6.04
C ARG A 239 -9.47 11.30 6.59
N THR A 240 -9.31 12.28 7.46
CA THR A 240 -8.03 12.57 8.14
C THR A 240 -7.55 11.39 8.97
N ASN A 241 -8.44 10.77 9.74
CA ASN A 241 -8.08 9.60 10.54
C ASN A 241 -7.76 8.38 9.66
N MET A 242 -8.49 8.16 8.56
CA MET A 242 -8.19 7.09 7.61
C MET A 242 -6.83 7.29 6.92
N MET A 243 -6.53 8.51 6.47
CA MET A 243 -5.23 8.82 5.87
C MET A 243 -4.09 8.65 6.87
N SER A 244 -4.29 9.07 8.12
CA SER A 244 -3.32 8.86 9.20
C SER A 244 -3.11 7.37 9.47
N ALA A 245 -4.17 6.55 9.47
CA ALA A 245 -4.07 5.11 9.66
C ALA A 245 -3.31 4.41 8.54
N SER A 246 -3.57 4.79 7.27
CA SER A 246 -2.84 4.31 6.10
C SER A 246 -1.33 4.59 6.22
N LEU A 247 -1.00 5.84 6.51
CA LEU A 247 0.38 6.28 6.76
C LEU A 247 1.05 5.47 7.87
N GLN A 248 0.37 5.29 9.00
CA GLN A 248 0.89 4.58 10.16
C GLN A 248 1.11 3.09 9.88
N GLY A 249 0.18 2.43 9.18
CA GLY A 249 0.34 1.04 8.73
C GLY A 249 1.62 0.86 7.91
N ALA A 250 1.87 1.79 6.98
CA ALA A 250 3.07 1.74 6.14
C ALA A 250 4.36 2.13 6.87
N LEU A 251 4.34 3.06 7.79
CA LEU A 251 5.50 3.34 8.65
C LEU A 251 5.91 2.11 9.47
N ALA A 252 4.95 1.24 9.79
CA ALA A 252 5.21 -0.01 10.50
C ALA A 252 5.76 -1.14 9.59
N PHE A 253 5.82 -1.00 8.26
CA PHE A 253 6.34 -2.02 7.32
C PHE A 253 7.77 -2.49 7.61
N GLN A 254 8.51 -1.75 8.42
CA GLN A 254 9.83 -2.17 8.87
C GLN A 254 9.81 -3.47 9.67
N LYS A 255 8.66 -3.83 10.28
CA LYS A 255 8.49 -5.14 10.93
C LYS A 255 8.28 -6.28 9.94
N GLY A 256 7.74 -6.00 8.78
CA GLY A 256 7.30 -6.94 7.76
C GLY A 256 5.78 -7.08 7.73
N LEU A 257 5.28 -7.70 6.68
CA LEU A 257 3.90 -8.12 6.49
C LEU A 257 3.78 -9.63 6.70
N GLY A 258 2.73 -10.28 6.19
CA GLY A 258 2.53 -11.71 6.41
C GLY A 258 1.73 -12.41 5.31
N CYS A 259 1.01 -13.46 5.68
CA CYS A 259 0.29 -14.33 4.76
C CYS A 259 -0.85 -13.63 4.00
N VAL A 260 -1.46 -12.56 4.54
CA VAL A 260 -2.48 -11.80 3.80
C VAL A 260 -1.87 -11.22 2.55
N HIS A 261 -0.73 -10.51 2.70
CA HIS A 261 -0.04 -9.88 1.57
C HIS A 261 0.60 -10.90 0.64
N SER A 262 1.18 -11.99 1.15
CA SER A 262 1.70 -13.07 0.31
C SER A 262 0.64 -13.65 -0.62
N LEU A 263 -0.55 -13.92 -0.09
CA LEU A 263 -1.68 -14.44 -0.87
C LEU A 263 -2.23 -13.41 -1.86
N SER A 264 -2.44 -12.18 -1.42
CA SER A 264 -3.02 -11.13 -2.27
C SER A 264 -2.07 -10.67 -3.38
N HIS A 265 -0.76 -10.68 -3.16
CA HIS A 265 0.23 -10.43 -4.21
C HIS A 265 0.21 -11.55 -5.26
N SER A 266 0.18 -12.80 -4.82
CA SER A 266 0.06 -13.95 -5.73
C SER A 266 -1.20 -13.86 -6.58
N LEU A 267 -2.36 -13.60 -5.95
CA LEU A 267 -3.64 -13.43 -6.63
C LEU A 267 -3.61 -12.27 -7.64
N GLY A 268 -3.07 -11.11 -7.23
CA GLY A 268 -2.96 -9.94 -8.11
C GLY A 268 -1.98 -10.13 -9.27
N GLY A 269 -0.98 -11.00 -9.13
CA GLY A 269 -0.09 -11.44 -10.22
C GLY A 269 -0.80 -12.39 -11.20
N ILE A 270 -1.71 -13.23 -10.72
CA ILE A 270 -2.49 -14.17 -11.54
C ILE A 270 -3.58 -13.43 -12.32
N ASP A 271 -4.31 -12.54 -11.67
CA ASP A 271 -5.33 -11.69 -12.29
C ASP A 271 -5.19 -10.23 -11.83
N PRO A 272 -4.58 -9.37 -12.65
CA PRO A 272 -4.38 -7.95 -12.33
C PRO A 272 -5.67 -7.13 -12.15
N ARG A 273 -6.84 -7.66 -12.46
CA ARG A 273 -8.14 -7.00 -12.25
C ARG A 273 -8.61 -7.10 -10.80
N LEU A 274 -8.05 -8.04 -10.02
CA LEU A 274 -8.40 -8.22 -8.62
C LEU A 274 -7.88 -7.03 -7.80
N HIS A 275 -8.77 -6.38 -7.05
CA HIS A 275 -8.42 -5.22 -6.25
C HIS A 275 -7.70 -5.66 -4.96
N HIS A 276 -6.47 -5.19 -4.77
CA HIS A 276 -5.58 -5.61 -3.68
C HIS A 276 -6.21 -5.48 -2.28
N GLY A 277 -6.76 -4.31 -1.95
CA GLY A 277 -7.38 -4.09 -0.64
C GLY A 277 -8.62 -4.94 -0.41
N THR A 278 -9.37 -5.28 -1.47
CA THR A 278 -10.49 -6.24 -1.38
C THR A 278 -9.99 -7.64 -1.02
N LEU A 279 -8.91 -8.10 -1.68
CA LEU A 279 -8.28 -9.38 -1.37
C LEU A 279 -7.78 -9.43 0.07
N ASN A 280 -7.13 -8.35 0.53
CA ASN A 280 -6.63 -8.26 1.90
C ASN A 280 -7.79 -8.34 2.92
N ALA A 281 -8.89 -7.64 2.68
CA ALA A 281 -10.06 -7.70 3.54
C ALA A 281 -10.66 -9.11 3.66
N VAL A 282 -10.74 -9.84 2.54
CA VAL A 282 -11.28 -11.21 2.49
C VAL A 282 -10.37 -12.22 3.18
N LEU A 283 -9.06 -12.09 3.00
CA LEU A 283 -8.06 -13.03 3.53
C LEU A 283 -7.76 -12.81 5.03
N LEU A 284 -7.90 -11.57 5.52
CA LEU A 284 -7.46 -11.17 6.85
C LEU A 284 -8.05 -11.99 7.99
N PRO A 285 -9.36 -12.31 8.06
CA PRO A 285 -9.93 -13.10 9.15
C PRO A 285 -9.30 -14.49 9.27
N ALA A 286 -9.11 -15.19 8.15
CA ALA A 286 -8.52 -16.53 8.12
C ALA A 286 -7.04 -16.48 8.57
N VAL A 287 -6.29 -15.49 8.13
CA VAL A 287 -4.87 -15.34 8.48
C VAL A 287 -4.70 -14.94 9.95
N VAL A 288 -5.53 -14.05 10.51
CA VAL A 288 -5.49 -13.72 11.95
C VAL A 288 -5.74 -14.97 12.78
N ARG A 289 -6.75 -15.79 12.42
CA ARG A 289 -7.04 -17.07 13.09
C ARG A 289 -5.86 -18.02 13.01
N PHE A 290 -5.21 -18.14 11.86
CA PHE A 290 -4.01 -18.97 11.66
C PHE A 290 -2.84 -18.50 12.54
N ASN A 291 -2.62 -17.21 12.65
CA ASN A 291 -1.50 -16.61 13.38
C ASN A 291 -1.70 -16.61 14.91
N ARG A 292 -2.92 -16.77 15.41
CA ARG A 292 -3.27 -16.70 16.84
C ARG A 292 -2.41 -17.62 17.72
N ALA A 293 -2.05 -18.81 17.21
CA ALA A 293 -1.26 -19.81 17.92
C ALA A 293 0.26 -19.62 17.78
N ALA A 294 0.74 -18.59 17.08
CA ALA A 294 2.17 -18.35 16.95
C ALA A 294 2.78 -17.97 18.32
N GLU A 295 3.98 -18.51 18.61
CA GLU A 295 4.64 -18.31 19.89
C GLU A 295 4.76 -16.84 20.31
N THR A 296 5.22 -15.97 19.39
CA THR A 296 5.37 -14.54 19.63
C THR A 296 4.03 -13.82 19.82
N VAL A 297 2.96 -14.32 19.20
CA VAL A 297 1.61 -13.76 19.30
C VAL A 297 1.01 -14.07 20.67
N VAL A 298 1.19 -15.31 21.13
CA VAL A 298 0.71 -15.76 22.45
C VAL A 298 1.52 -15.12 23.58
N ARG A 299 2.85 -15.18 23.50
CA ARG A 299 3.76 -14.64 24.51
C ARG A 299 3.54 -13.15 24.78
N ASP A 300 3.33 -12.37 23.72
CA ASP A 300 3.24 -10.91 23.78
C ASP A 300 1.77 -10.42 23.80
N GLU A 301 0.80 -11.34 24.05
CA GLU A 301 -0.65 -11.08 24.14
C GLU A 301 -1.18 -10.24 22.95
N LYS A 302 -0.64 -10.49 21.74
CA LYS A 302 -0.87 -9.59 20.60
C LYS A 302 -2.33 -9.55 20.15
N ILE A 303 -3.08 -10.67 20.25
CA ILE A 303 -4.51 -10.68 19.88
C ILE A 303 -5.33 -9.80 20.84
N ASP A 304 -5.06 -9.86 22.12
CA ASP A 304 -5.78 -9.04 23.11
C ASP A 304 -5.47 -7.55 22.93
N ARG A 305 -4.22 -7.23 22.59
CA ARG A 305 -3.80 -5.85 22.28
C ARG A 305 -4.46 -5.33 21.00
N LEU A 306 -4.65 -6.18 19.97
CA LEU A 306 -5.44 -5.82 18.78
C LEU A 306 -6.91 -5.57 19.14
N ALA A 307 -7.54 -6.48 19.89
CA ALA A 307 -8.92 -6.33 20.35
C ALA A 307 -9.11 -5.02 21.14
N GLN A 308 -8.16 -4.70 22.03
CA GLN A 308 -8.17 -3.45 22.79
C GLN A 308 -8.04 -2.21 21.89
N ALA A 309 -7.12 -2.22 20.91
CA ALA A 309 -6.96 -1.12 19.95
C ALA A 309 -8.21 -0.90 19.10
N MET A 310 -8.89 -1.98 18.71
CA MET A 310 -10.18 -1.95 18.01
C MET A 310 -11.35 -1.56 18.92
N GLY A 311 -11.18 -1.61 20.25
CA GLY A 311 -12.24 -1.34 21.23
C GLY A 311 -13.31 -2.43 21.26
N LEU A 312 -12.93 -3.69 21.02
CA LEU A 312 -13.86 -4.81 20.98
C LEU A 312 -14.33 -5.23 22.38
N PRO A 313 -15.60 -5.62 22.55
CA PRO A 313 -16.07 -6.29 23.74
C PRO A 313 -15.35 -7.65 23.95
N ALA A 314 -15.16 -8.07 25.20
CA ALA A 314 -14.41 -9.27 25.54
C ALA A 314 -14.92 -10.60 24.91
N HIS A 315 -16.20 -10.64 24.51
CA HIS A 315 -16.82 -11.82 23.89
C HIS A 315 -16.72 -11.83 22.36
N VAL A 316 -16.16 -10.78 21.73
CA VAL A 316 -16.03 -10.66 20.27
C VAL A 316 -14.60 -10.95 19.88
N SER A 317 -14.41 -11.93 18.98
CA SER A 317 -13.08 -12.23 18.44
C SER A 317 -12.65 -11.18 17.41
N VAL A 318 -11.35 -10.98 17.27
CA VAL A 318 -10.77 -10.04 16.28
C VAL A 318 -11.19 -10.45 14.87
N GLU A 319 -11.17 -11.76 14.58
CA GLU A 319 -11.51 -12.33 13.28
C GLU A 319 -12.98 -12.09 12.89
N ASP A 320 -13.89 -12.31 13.86
CA ASP A 320 -15.33 -12.12 13.62
C ASP A 320 -15.66 -10.63 13.48
N ALA A 321 -14.99 -9.76 14.25
CA ALA A 321 -15.14 -8.32 14.12
C ALA A 321 -14.70 -7.83 12.73
N ILE A 322 -13.57 -8.34 12.19
CA ILE A 322 -13.07 -8.01 10.85
C ILE A 322 -14.08 -8.45 9.78
N GLN A 323 -14.59 -9.68 9.89
CA GLN A 323 -15.57 -10.22 8.95
C GLN A 323 -16.88 -9.40 8.98
N ASP A 324 -17.33 -9.01 10.17
CA ASP A 324 -18.53 -8.19 10.33
C ASP A 324 -18.32 -6.77 9.76
N MET A 325 -17.15 -6.16 9.97
CA MET A 325 -16.81 -4.89 9.36
C MET A 325 -16.80 -4.97 7.83
N SER A 326 -16.18 -6.00 7.24
CA SER A 326 -16.18 -6.21 5.79
C SER A 326 -17.59 -6.32 5.22
N ARG A 327 -18.49 -7.01 5.93
CA ARG A 327 -19.91 -7.12 5.56
C ARG A 327 -20.62 -5.76 5.59
N ARG A 328 -20.43 -4.95 6.65
CA ARG A 328 -21.02 -3.60 6.76
C ARG A 328 -20.52 -2.66 5.67
N LEU A 329 -19.26 -2.82 5.27
CA LEU A 329 -18.63 -2.08 4.17
C LEU A 329 -18.97 -2.63 2.78
N ARG A 330 -19.86 -3.67 2.70
CA ARG A 330 -20.31 -4.31 1.46
C ARG A 330 -19.17 -4.88 0.61
N LEU A 331 -18.11 -5.32 1.25
CA LEU A 331 -17.02 -6.04 0.58
C LEU A 331 -17.43 -7.50 0.29
N PRO A 332 -16.80 -8.17 -0.69
CA PRO A 332 -17.07 -9.57 -0.99
C PRO A 332 -16.92 -10.48 0.22
N ALA A 333 -17.82 -11.44 0.37
CA ALA A 333 -17.83 -12.37 1.51
C ALA A 333 -16.70 -13.42 1.45
N GLY A 334 -16.13 -13.66 0.27
CA GLY A 334 -15.07 -14.64 0.06
C GLY A 334 -14.40 -14.44 -1.30
N LEU A 335 -13.30 -15.16 -1.53
CA LEU A 335 -12.53 -15.11 -2.79
C LEU A 335 -13.38 -15.53 -4.00
N GLY A 336 -14.28 -16.52 -3.83
CA GLY A 336 -15.20 -16.94 -4.89
C GLY A 336 -16.08 -15.80 -5.41
N ALA A 337 -16.48 -14.87 -4.54
CA ALA A 337 -17.26 -13.69 -4.93
C ALA A 337 -16.43 -12.66 -5.74
N THR A 338 -15.09 -12.78 -5.74
CA THR A 338 -14.19 -11.95 -6.57
C THR A 338 -13.87 -12.61 -7.92
N GLY A 339 -14.37 -13.82 -8.19
CA GLY A 339 -14.08 -14.60 -9.39
C GLY A 339 -12.88 -15.56 -9.28
N VAL A 340 -12.29 -15.67 -8.10
CA VAL A 340 -11.23 -16.67 -7.83
C VAL A 340 -11.86 -18.06 -7.75
N THR A 341 -11.25 -19.03 -8.41
CA THR A 341 -11.73 -20.41 -8.48
C THR A 341 -10.73 -21.39 -7.84
N ALA A 342 -11.22 -22.52 -7.37
CA ALA A 342 -10.41 -23.49 -6.63
C ALA A 342 -9.25 -24.11 -7.44
N ASP A 343 -9.36 -24.16 -8.78
CA ASP A 343 -8.29 -24.65 -9.66
C ASP A 343 -7.03 -23.76 -9.64
N LEU A 344 -7.16 -22.50 -9.21
CA LEU A 344 -6.04 -21.58 -9.05
C LEU A 344 -5.21 -21.83 -7.78
N THR A 345 -5.70 -22.65 -6.84
CA THR A 345 -5.09 -22.84 -5.51
C THR A 345 -3.59 -23.14 -5.60
N GLN A 346 -3.17 -24.08 -6.45
CA GLN A 346 -1.75 -24.45 -6.56
C GLN A 346 -0.87 -23.29 -7.06
N ARG A 347 -1.38 -22.50 -8.00
CA ARG A 347 -0.66 -21.32 -8.52
C ARG A 347 -0.55 -20.23 -7.44
N ILE A 348 -1.63 -20.00 -6.70
CA ILE A 348 -1.67 -19.03 -5.60
C ILE A 348 -0.67 -19.44 -4.51
N VAL A 349 -0.67 -20.69 -4.09
CA VAL A 349 0.26 -21.24 -3.09
C VAL A 349 1.71 -21.05 -3.52
N THR A 350 2.03 -21.39 -4.78
CA THR A 350 3.39 -21.25 -5.31
C THR A 350 3.85 -19.80 -5.27
N GLY A 351 3.00 -18.84 -5.69
CA GLY A 351 3.32 -17.41 -5.65
C GLY A 351 3.45 -16.89 -4.22
N ALA A 352 2.57 -17.29 -3.31
CA ALA A 352 2.60 -16.87 -1.92
C ALA A 352 3.87 -17.32 -1.18
N LEU A 353 4.33 -18.55 -1.40
CA LEU A 353 5.59 -19.07 -0.84
C LEU A 353 6.82 -18.30 -1.37
N ALA A 354 6.77 -17.80 -2.59
CA ALA A 354 7.85 -17.03 -3.20
C ALA A 354 7.82 -15.54 -2.84
N ASP A 355 6.73 -15.05 -2.25
CA ASP A 355 6.57 -13.64 -1.89
C ASP A 355 7.46 -13.25 -0.69
N HIS A 356 7.95 -12.02 -0.71
CA HIS A 356 8.83 -11.51 0.34
C HIS A 356 8.12 -11.41 1.72
N SER A 357 6.80 -11.21 1.75
CA SER A 357 6.01 -11.08 2.97
C SER A 357 5.84 -12.43 3.70
N HIS A 358 5.96 -13.55 2.98
CA HIS A 358 5.91 -14.89 3.55
C HIS A 358 6.87 -15.06 4.74
N LYS A 359 8.09 -14.55 4.60
CA LYS A 359 9.17 -14.73 5.60
C LYS A 359 8.97 -13.94 6.88
N THR A 360 8.04 -13.00 6.90
CA THR A 360 7.78 -12.11 8.05
C THR A 360 6.45 -12.41 8.75
N ASN A 361 5.75 -13.47 8.33
CA ASN A 361 4.57 -13.94 9.05
C ASN A 361 4.97 -14.55 10.42
N PRO A 362 4.24 -14.29 11.51
CA PRO A 362 4.63 -14.77 12.85
C PRO A 362 4.62 -16.29 13.01
N ARG A 363 3.81 -16.97 12.21
CA ARG A 363 3.79 -18.45 12.10
C ARG A 363 4.26 -18.83 10.70
N GLU A 364 5.30 -19.64 10.61
CA GLU A 364 5.76 -20.17 9.33
C GLU A 364 4.62 -20.96 8.67
N ALA A 365 4.29 -20.61 7.41
CA ALA A 365 3.21 -21.22 6.67
C ALA A 365 3.76 -22.20 5.64
N SER A 366 3.32 -23.45 5.70
CA SER A 366 3.59 -24.46 4.67
C SER A 366 2.67 -24.28 3.45
N ALA A 367 2.94 -25.05 2.38
CA ALA A 367 2.05 -25.09 1.21
C ALA A 367 0.62 -25.53 1.61
N ASP A 368 0.52 -26.52 2.50
CA ASP A 368 -0.77 -26.99 3.00
C ASP A 368 -1.49 -25.96 3.86
N ASP A 369 -0.74 -25.15 4.63
CA ASP A 369 -1.32 -24.05 5.39
C ASP A 369 -1.92 -23.00 4.45
N TYR A 370 -1.20 -22.61 3.40
CA TYR A 370 -1.72 -21.69 2.39
C TYR A 370 -2.96 -22.23 1.66
N ALA A 371 -2.97 -23.52 1.30
CA ALA A 371 -4.14 -24.15 0.70
C ALA A 371 -5.37 -24.08 1.62
N ARG A 372 -5.19 -24.37 2.93
CA ARG A 372 -6.27 -24.22 3.94
C ARG A 372 -6.71 -22.78 4.15
N LEU A 373 -5.78 -21.81 4.09
CA LEU A 373 -6.14 -20.38 4.19
C LEU A 373 -6.99 -19.92 3.00
N ILE A 374 -6.64 -20.40 1.78
CA ILE A 374 -7.43 -20.11 0.57
C ILE A 374 -8.83 -20.75 0.70
N GLU A 375 -8.91 -22.02 1.09
CA GLU A 375 -10.18 -22.73 1.31
C GLU A 375 -11.07 -22.00 2.34
N ALA A 376 -10.49 -21.55 3.44
CA ALA A 376 -11.22 -20.84 4.50
C ALA A 376 -11.67 -19.41 4.08
N ALA A 377 -11.09 -18.88 3.02
CA ALA A 377 -11.41 -17.56 2.47
C ALA A 377 -12.29 -17.62 1.20
N MET A 378 -12.61 -18.85 0.67
CA MET A 378 -13.49 -19.05 -0.50
C MET A 378 -14.93 -18.72 -0.16
#